data_0215c7a4940caf3c342e33b376b00125
#
_entry.id   0215c7a4940caf3c342e33b376b00125
#
_cell.length_a   1.000
_cell.length_b   1.000
_cell.length_c   1.000
_cell.angle_alpha   90.00
_cell.angle_beta   90.00
_cell.angle_gamma   90.00
#
_symmetry.space_group_name_H-M   'P 1'
#
loop_
_entity.id
_entity.type
_entity.pdbx_description
1 polymer ?
#
loop_
_entity_poly.entity_id
_entity_poly.type
_entity_poly.pdbx_seq_one_letter_code
_entity_poly.pdbx_strand_id
1 'polypeptide(L)'
;IQVGLVGSEMCIRDSVKSTMVTVGNGSNDIIEFIAKCFLSSGDTAIYSKHGFAIYPLAIKASGAEPIKVNALDWGHDLNAMISSIQDTTKVIFIASPNNPTGTILSVEKIKDFLTKIPSNIVVLIDQAYFEYIEDESYKVPFSLIEEFPNLIISRSFSKAHGLAAFRLGFSVSSEEIADYLNRVRQPFNANSLALAAGIEAIDDEEHISASVEINREGLQNIKTKFRELGFDFI
;
A
#
# COMPACT_ATOMS: atom_id res chain seq x y z
N ILE A 1 8.70 -5.58 -22.08
CA ILE A 1 8.53 -6.51 -20.93
C ILE A 1 7.67 -5.85 -19.84
N GLN A 2 7.87 -4.57 -19.55
CA GLN A 2 7.00 -3.80 -18.65
C GLN A 2 5.57 -3.64 -19.20
N VAL A 3 5.42 -3.66 -20.49
CA VAL A 3 4.15 -3.56 -21.24
C VAL A 3 3.26 -4.79 -21.00
N GLY A 4 3.79 -5.96 -20.66
CA GLY A 4 3.02 -7.17 -20.42
C GLY A 4 2.23 -7.18 -19.08
N LEU A 5 2.82 -6.75 -17.98
CA LEU A 5 2.14 -6.62 -16.67
C LEU A 5 1.18 -5.43 -16.63
N VAL A 6 1.44 -4.45 -17.49
CA VAL A 6 0.69 -3.19 -17.57
C VAL A 6 -0.17 -3.16 -18.83
N GLY A 7 0.03 -4.13 -19.72
CA GLY A 7 -0.43 -4.02 -21.12
C GLY A 7 -1.71 -4.73 -21.36
N SER A 8 -2.69 -4.92 -21.12
CA SER A 8 -4.02 -5.23 -21.67
C SER A 8 -5.06 -5.68 -20.64
N GLU A 9 -4.72 -6.57 -19.71
CA GLU A 9 -5.76 -7.15 -18.83
C GLU A 9 -5.90 -6.42 -17.50
N MET A 10 -4.80 -6.00 -16.83
CA MET A 10 -4.90 -5.18 -15.61
C MET A 10 -5.53 -3.80 -15.89
N CYS A 11 -5.24 -3.21 -17.05
CA CYS A 11 -5.85 -1.94 -17.48
C CYS A 11 -7.34 -2.10 -17.83
N ILE A 12 -7.75 -3.24 -18.37
CA ILE A 12 -9.14 -3.50 -18.77
C ILE A 12 -10.00 -3.83 -17.54
N ARG A 13 -9.48 -4.64 -16.62
CA ARG A 13 -10.23 -5.11 -15.45
C ARG A 13 -10.57 -3.98 -14.46
N ASP A 14 -9.63 -3.06 -14.22
CA ASP A 14 -9.77 -2.01 -13.20
C ASP A 14 -9.95 -0.60 -13.82
N SER A 15 -10.13 -0.47 -15.13
CA SER A 15 -10.19 0.82 -15.84
C SER A 15 -8.96 1.73 -15.62
N VAL A 16 -7.79 1.13 -15.30
CA VAL A 16 -6.54 1.83 -15.02
C VAL A 16 -5.69 1.89 -16.27
N LYS A 17 -5.20 3.08 -16.65
CA LYS A 17 -4.28 3.23 -17.78
C LYS A 17 -2.88 2.77 -17.40
N SER A 18 -2.14 2.22 -18.37
CA SER A 18 -0.74 1.80 -18.18
C SER A 18 0.18 2.94 -17.72
N THR A 19 -0.13 4.17 -18.09
CA THR A 19 0.57 5.39 -17.68
C THR A 19 0.39 5.74 -16.21
N MET A 20 -0.58 5.13 -15.53
CA MET A 20 -0.87 5.30 -14.10
C MET A 20 -0.13 4.29 -13.22
N VAL A 21 0.58 3.31 -13.80
CA VAL A 21 1.16 2.19 -13.06
C VAL A 21 2.67 2.33 -12.93
N THR A 22 3.16 2.07 -11.71
CA THR A 22 4.59 1.94 -11.42
C THR A 22 4.89 0.57 -10.83
N VAL A 23 5.80 -0.19 -11.45
CA VAL A 23 6.21 -1.52 -10.99
C VAL A 23 7.47 -1.44 -10.16
N GLY A 24 7.48 -2.16 -9.02
CA GLY A 24 8.59 -2.21 -8.06
C GLY A 24 9.10 -3.62 -7.77
N ASN A 25 10.30 -3.72 -7.24
CA ASN A 25 10.88 -4.93 -6.67
C ASN A 25 10.24 -5.25 -5.30
N GLY A 26 8.96 -5.66 -5.33
CA GLY A 26 8.02 -5.64 -4.22
C GLY A 26 7.42 -4.24 -3.97
N SER A 27 6.35 -4.16 -3.19
CA SER A 27 5.76 -2.87 -2.78
C SER A 27 6.73 -2.01 -1.95
N ASN A 28 7.80 -2.58 -1.41
CA ASN A 28 8.86 -1.84 -0.72
C ASN A 28 9.54 -0.80 -1.64
N ASP A 29 9.84 -1.15 -2.90
CA ASP A 29 10.37 -0.21 -3.88
C ASP A 29 9.45 1.01 -4.06
N ILE A 30 8.12 0.79 -4.07
CA ILE A 30 7.15 1.87 -4.20
C ILE A 30 7.27 2.87 -3.04
N ILE A 31 7.41 2.37 -1.80
CA ILE A 31 7.61 3.22 -0.61
C ILE A 31 8.91 4.03 -0.76
N GLU A 32 9.99 3.40 -1.22
CA GLU A 32 11.26 4.08 -1.46
C GLU A 32 11.19 5.09 -2.59
N PHE A 33 10.48 4.79 -3.69
CA PHE A 33 10.29 5.74 -4.79
C PHE A 33 9.51 6.96 -4.33
N ILE A 34 8.44 6.78 -3.53
CA ILE A 34 7.68 7.88 -2.95
C ILE A 34 8.61 8.75 -2.08
N ALA A 35 9.39 8.13 -1.19
CA ALA A 35 10.32 8.88 -0.35
C ALA A 35 11.36 9.65 -1.19
N LYS A 36 11.95 9.03 -2.22
CA LYS A 36 12.93 9.67 -3.11
C LYS A 36 12.35 10.81 -3.96
N CYS A 37 11.07 10.69 -4.37
CA CYS A 37 10.42 11.70 -5.20
C CYS A 37 9.96 12.92 -4.42
N PHE A 38 9.41 12.71 -3.23
CA PHE A 38 8.62 13.73 -2.55
C PHE A 38 9.24 14.20 -1.23
N LEU A 39 10.35 13.59 -0.78
CA LEU A 39 10.99 13.93 0.48
C LEU A 39 12.46 14.33 0.30
N SER A 40 12.86 15.35 1.03
CA SER A 40 14.22 15.84 1.13
C SER A 40 14.53 16.37 2.54
N SER A 41 15.75 16.81 2.78
CA SER A 41 16.13 17.43 4.06
C SER A 41 15.26 18.67 4.34
N GLY A 42 14.67 18.72 5.52
CA GLY A 42 13.74 19.77 5.96
C GLY A 42 12.27 19.42 5.75
N ASP A 43 11.94 18.40 4.96
CA ASP A 43 10.58 17.90 4.82
C ASP A 43 10.20 16.94 5.97
N THR A 44 8.90 16.75 6.16
CA THR A 44 8.36 15.77 7.10
C THR A 44 7.40 14.80 6.42
N ALA A 45 7.29 13.59 6.96
CA ALA A 45 6.28 12.63 6.55
C ALA A 45 5.63 11.92 7.74
N ILE A 46 4.33 11.69 7.66
CA ILE A 46 3.49 11.17 8.74
C ILE A 46 3.28 9.67 8.57
N TYR A 47 3.37 8.94 9.69
CA TYR A 47 3.04 7.51 9.76
C TYR A 47 2.50 7.15 11.16
N SER A 48 1.76 6.03 11.26
CA SER A 48 1.23 5.55 12.54
C SER A 48 2.29 4.82 13.37
N LYS A 49 2.23 4.93 14.70
CA LYS A 49 3.11 4.26 15.67
C LYS A 49 3.22 2.75 15.44
N HIS A 50 2.12 2.10 15.07
CA HIS A 50 2.07 0.67 14.76
C HIS A 50 1.99 0.40 13.25
N GLY A 51 2.43 1.36 12.42
CA GLY A 51 2.55 1.18 10.97
C GLY A 51 3.75 0.32 10.59
N PHE A 52 3.82 -0.04 9.31
CA PHE A 52 4.89 -0.88 8.78
C PHE A 52 6.27 -0.24 8.99
N ALA A 53 7.21 -1.02 9.51
CA ALA A 53 8.52 -0.54 9.96
C ALA A 53 9.38 0.13 8.86
N ILE A 54 9.06 -0.10 7.59
CA ILE A 54 9.77 0.49 6.45
C ILE A 54 9.47 1.99 6.30
N TYR A 55 8.28 2.47 6.68
CA TYR A 55 7.94 3.89 6.50
C TYR A 55 8.95 4.83 7.16
N PRO A 56 9.22 4.74 8.48
CA PRO A 56 10.22 5.63 9.09
C PRO A 56 11.63 5.43 8.56
N LEU A 57 11.97 4.23 8.06
CA LEU A 57 13.29 3.97 7.46
C LEU A 57 13.43 4.67 6.11
N ALA A 58 12.43 4.58 5.23
CA ALA A 58 12.42 5.25 3.94
C ALA A 58 12.42 6.78 4.10
N ILE A 59 11.63 7.31 5.05
CA ILE A 59 11.61 8.75 5.37
C ILE A 59 13.00 9.21 5.77
N LYS A 60 13.64 8.53 6.72
CA LYS A 60 15.00 8.91 7.18
C LYS A 60 16.05 8.75 6.08
N ALA A 61 15.94 7.72 5.25
CA ALA A 61 16.87 7.50 4.14
C ALA A 61 16.82 8.62 3.08
N SER A 62 15.69 9.34 2.96
CA SER A 62 15.58 10.52 2.09
C SER A 62 16.11 11.81 2.74
N GLY A 63 16.50 11.76 4.01
CA GLY A 63 16.93 12.94 4.79
C GLY A 63 15.78 13.73 5.44
N ALA A 64 14.54 13.27 5.29
CA ALA A 64 13.36 13.89 5.90
C ALA A 64 13.12 13.38 7.33
N GLU A 65 12.26 14.09 8.08
CA GLU A 65 11.92 13.76 9.46
C GLU A 65 10.60 13.00 9.55
N PRO A 66 10.58 11.80 10.21
CA PRO A 66 9.37 11.04 10.41
C PRO A 66 8.52 11.58 11.57
N ILE A 67 7.28 11.96 11.30
CA ILE A 67 6.27 12.31 12.31
C ILE A 67 5.50 11.06 12.68
N LYS A 68 5.77 10.52 13.87
CA LYS A 68 5.09 9.34 14.41
C LYS A 68 3.84 9.75 15.15
N VAL A 69 2.66 9.38 14.63
CA VAL A 69 1.35 9.60 15.27
C VAL A 69 0.97 8.39 16.11
N ASN A 70 0.44 8.63 17.32
CA ASN A 70 -0.06 7.54 18.16
C ASN A 70 -1.21 6.81 17.49
N ALA A 71 -1.31 5.51 17.75
CA ALA A 71 -2.39 4.69 17.23
C ALA A 71 -3.65 4.85 18.12
N LEU A 72 -4.81 4.72 17.50
CA LEU A 72 -6.10 4.57 18.15
C LEU A 72 -6.55 3.11 17.96
N ASP A 73 -6.80 2.40 19.05
CA ASP A 73 -7.22 0.98 19.02
C ASP A 73 -6.34 0.12 18.08
N TRP A 74 -5.02 0.27 18.19
CA TRP A 74 -3.99 -0.38 17.36
C TRP A 74 -4.01 -0.01 15.88
N GLY A 75 -4.96 0.80 15.44
CA GLY A 75 -5.12 1.26 14.06
C GLY A 75 -4.58 2.67 13.84
N HIS A 76 -4.84 3.19 12.65
CA HIS A 76 -4.50 4.56 12.29
C HIS A 76 -5.49 5.54 12.92
N ASP A 77 -5.02 6.52 13.69
CA ASP A 77 -5.80 7.69 14.11
C ASP A 77 -5.74 8.77 13.01
N LEU A 78 -6.69 8.72 12.10
CA LEU A 78 -6.74 9.63 10.97
C LEU A 78 -6.88 11.10 11.39
N ASN A 79 -7.62 11.37 12.48
CA ASN A 79 -7.79 12.74 12.99
C ASN A 79 -6.48 13.27 13.60
N ALA A 80 -5.77 12.44 14.37
CA ALA A 80 -4.47 12.81 14.89
C ALA A 80 -3.43 12.97 13.77
N MET A 81 -3.50 12.19 12.67
CA MET A 81 -2.65 12.35 11.50
C MET A 81 -2.91 13.70 10.81
N ILE A 82 -4.18 14.10 10.62
CA ILE A 82 -4.54 15.42 10.08
C ILE A 82 -3.99 16.54 10.99
N SER A 83 -4.19 16.41 12.31
CA SER A 83 -3.74 17.42 13.28
C SER A 83 -2.21 17.54 13.38
N SER A 84 -1.48 16.54 12.87
CA SER A 84 -0.01 16.50 12.86
C SER A 84 0.60 17.08 11.58
N ILE A 85 -0.21 17.54 10.63
CA ILE A 85 0.26 18.13 9.38
C ILE A 85 0.95 19.47 9.69
N GLN A 86 2.13 19.67 9.11
CA GLN A 86 2.95 20.87 9.17
C GLN A 86 3.16 21.41 7.76
N ASP A 87 3.62 22.64 7.62
CA ASP A 87 3.96 23.25 6.32
C ASP A 87 5.02 22.44 5.54
N THR A 88 5.87 21.75 6.27
CA THR A 88 6.92 20.86 5.74
C THR A 88 6.44 19.46 5.41
N THR A 89 5.19 19.09 5.73
CA THR A 89 4.66 17.75 5.46
C THR A 89 4.42 17.54 3.98
N LYS A 90 5.00 16.47 3.42
CA LYS A 90 4.90 16.11 2.00
C LYS A 90 4.22 14.77 1.74
N VAL A 91 4.35 13.82 2.68
CA VAL A 91 3.84 12.44 2.49
C VAL A 91 3.14 11.95 3.75
N ILE A 92 2.07 11.21 3.57
CA ILE A 92 1.39 10.43 4.62
C ILE A 92 1.33 8.96 4.20
N PHE A 93 1.81 8.07 5.07
CA PHE A 93 1.80 6.61 4.85
C PHE A 93 0.71 5.96 5.69
N ILE A 94 -0.19 5.23 5.04
CA ILE A 94 -1.30 4.47 5.66
C ILE A 94 -1.29 3.06 5.08
N ALA A 95 -1.29 2.03 5.95
CA ALA A 95 -1.50 0.65 5.54
C ALA A 95 -2.92 0.20 5.91
N SER A 96 -3.67 -0.36 4.95
CA SER A 96 -5.00 -0.89 5.21
C SER A 96 -5.29 -2.07 4.27
N PRO A 97 -5.24 -3.32 4.80
CA PRO A 97 -4.99 -3.74 6.20
C PRO A 97 -3.60 -3.38 6.72
N ASN A 98 -3.51 -3.02 8.00
CA ASN A 98 -2.25 -2.58 8.63
C ASN A 98 -1.36 -3.77 9.03
N ASN A 99 -0.08 -3.63 8.82
CA ASN A 99 0.96 -4.53 9.33
C ASN A 99 1.68 -3.86 10.51
N PRO A 100 1.71 -4.46 11.73
CA PRO A 100 1.40 -5.87 12.04
C PRO A 100 0.00 -6.10 12.63
N THR A 101 -0.81 -5.08 12.85
CA THR A 101 -2.00 -5.14 13.72
C THR A 101 -3.25 -5.73 13.06
N GLY A 102 -3.27 -5.85 11.72
CA GLY A 102 -4.44 -6.33 10.99
C GLY A 102 -5.65 -5.38 10.98
N THR A 103 -5.53 -4.21 11.62
CA THR A 103 -6.61 -3.22 11.62
C THR A 103 -6.86 -2.66 10.21
N ILE A 104 -8.12 -2.32 9.94
CA ILE A 104 -8.54 -1.93 8.60
C ILE A 104 -9.40 -0.65 8.66
N LEU A 105 -9.31 0.16 7.62
CA LEU A 105 -10.10 1.38 7.45
C LEU A 105 -11.16 1.18 6.37
N SER A 106 -12.39 1.61 6.62
CA SER A 106 -13.41 1.62 5.58
C SER A 106 -13.10 2.64 4.49
N VAL A 107 -13.60 2.38 3.28
CA VAL A 107 -13.47 3.30 2.14
C VAL A 107 -14.02 4.68 2.47
N GLU A 108 -15.14 4.74 3.20
CA GLU A 108 -15.77 6.00 3.64
C GLU A 108 -14.83 6.81 4.54
N LYS A 109 -14.18 6.17 5.55
CA LYS A 109 -13.22 6.84 6.42
C LYS A 109 -12.00 7.35 5.66
N ILE A 110 -11.51 6.57 4.70
CA ILE A 110 -10.38 6.98 3.84
C ILE A 110 -10.80 8.16 2.97
N LYS A 111 -11.99 8.13 2.37
CA LYS A 111 -12.53 9.25 1.58
C LYS A 111 -12.64 10.52 2.40
N ASP A 112 -13.28 10.46 3.56
CA ASP A 112 -13.41 11.60 4.47
C ASP A 112 -12.05 12.16 4.90
N PHE A 113 -11.07 11.29 5.14
CA PHE A 113 -9.69 11.70 5.42
C PHE A 113 -9.08 12.44 4.23
N LEU A 114 -9.16 11.88 3.02
CA LEU A 114 -8.56 12.46 1.81
C LEU A 114 -9.14 13.85 1.49
N THR A 115 -10.44 14.09 1.74
CA THR A 115 -11.05 15.42 1.55
C THR A 115 -10.45 16.50 2.45
N LYS A 116 -9.81 16.12 3.56
CA LYS A 116 -9.19 17.03 4.54
C LYS A 116 -7.69 17.24 4.32
N ILE A 117 -7.09 16.46 3.41
CA ILE A 117 -5.65 16.55 3.13
C ILE A 117 -5.38 17.57 2.02
N PRO A 118 -4.47 18.52 2.23
CA PRO A 118 -4.02 19.43 1.18
C PRO A 118 -3.51 18.68 -0.06
N SER A 119 -3.87 19.14 -1.24
CA SER A 119 -3.55 18.46 -2.52
C SER A 119 -2.04 18.36 -2.82
N ASN A 120 -1.22 19.17 -2.15
CA ASN A 120 0.24 19.13 -2.25
C ASN A 120 0.90 18.09 -1.32
N ILE A 121 0.11 17.34 -0.56
CA ILE A 121 0.58 16.22 0.29
C ILE A 121 0.19 14.91 -0.38
N VAL A 122 1.17 14.09 -0.70
CA VAL A 122 0.95 12.75 -1.27
C VAL A 122 0.50 11.80 -0.17
N VAL A 123 -0.53 11.01 -0.45
CA VAL A 123 -1.04 9.97 0.46
C VAL A 123 -0.83 8.59 -0.16
N LEU A 124 -0.07 7.73 0.51
CA LEU A 124 0.00 6.31 0.17
C LEU A 124 -1.02 5.52 0.97
N ILE A 125 -1.89 4.77 0.28
CA ILE A 125 -2.66 3.67 0.86
C ILE A 125 -1.99 2.36 0.45
N ASP A 126 -1.27 1.75 1.39
CA ASP A 126 -0.59 0.47 1.16
C ASP A 126 -1.55 -0.70 1.41
N GLN A 127 -1.93 -1.36 0.34
CA GLN A 127 -2.85 -2.50 0.30
C GLN A 127 -2.13 -3.83 0.05
N ALA A 128 -0.97 -4.04 0.69
CA ALA A 128 -0.21 -5.30 0.52
C ALA A 128 -1.01 -6.56 0.92
N TYR A 129 -2.11 -6.40 1.65
CA TYR A 129 -2.98 -7.49 2.13
C TYR A 129 -4.41 -7.37 1.58
N PHE A 130 -4.59 -6.72 0.44
CA PHE A 130 -5.89 -6.41 -0.17
C PHE A 130 -6.75 -7.65 -0.39
N GLU A 131 -6.18 -8.74 -0.85
CA GLU A 131 -6.86 -9.97 -1.21
C GLU A 131 -7.52 -10.67 -0.01
N TYR A 132 -7.05 -10.39 1.20
CA TYR A 132 -7.61 -10.92 2.45
C TYR A 132 -8.81 -10.12 2.98
N ILE A 133 -9.21 -9.04 2.30
CA ILE A 133 -10.39 -8.24 2.67
C ILE A 133 -11.63 -8.91 2.12
N GLU A 134 -12.52 -9.36 3.00
CA GLU A 134 -13.78 -10.02 2.60
C GLU A 134 -14.90 -9.00 2.34
N ASP A 135 -14.98 -7.93 3.12
CA ASP A 135 -16.02 -6.90 3.00
C ASP A 135 -15.61 -5.79 2.02
N GLU A 136 -16.38 -5.65 0.94
CA GLU A 136 -16.13 -4.64 -0.11
C GLU A 136 -16.08 -3.20 0.41
N SER A 137 -16.75 -2.88 1.53
CA SER A 137 -16.73 -1.54 2.12
C SER A 137 -15.34 -1.13 2.64
N TYR A 138 -14.39 -2.06 2.71
CA TYR A 138 -12.99 -1.84 3.10
C TYR A 138 -12.01 -1.94 1.93
N LYS A 139 -12.46 -2.32 0.75
CA LYS A 139 -11.62 -2.42 -0.46
C LYS A 139 -11.52 -1.08 -1.15
N VAL A 140 -10.43 -0.35 -0.93
CA VAL A 140 -10.19 0.95 -1.57
C VAL A 140 -9.99 0.75 -3.08
N PRO A 141 -10.90 1.28 -3.91
CA PRO A 141 -10.81 1.11 -5.35
C PRO A 141 -9.84 2.09 -5.99
N PHE A 142 -9.21 1.71 -7.11
CA PHE A 142 -8.34 2.61 -7.87
C PHE A 142 -9.07 3.84 -8.44
N SER A 143 -10.38 3.78 -8.64
CA SER A 143 -11.18 4.92 -9.10
C SER A 143 -11.12 6.14 -8.18
N LEU A 144 -10.76 5.97 -6.89
CA LEU A 144 -10.56 7.11 -5.98
C LEU A 144 -9.41 8.04 -6.43
N ILE A 145 -8.48 7.56 -7.24
CA ILE A 145 -7.37 8.37 -7.77
C ILE A 145 -7.88 9.48 -8.71
N GLU A 146 -9.01 9.27 -9.39
CA GLU A 146 -9.64 10.29 -10.22
C GLU A 146 -10.18 11.46 -9.38
N GLU A 147 -10.70 11.16 -8.18
CA GLU A 147 -11.21 12.17 -7.23
C GLU A 147 -10.07 12.81 -6.42
N PHE A 148 -9.02 12.04 -6.12
CA PHE A 148 -7.86 12.48 -5.31
C PHE A 148 -6.55 12.25 -6.06
N PRO A 149 -6.11 13.19 -6.92
CA PRO A 149 -4.90 13.01 -7.75
C PRO A 149 -3.59 12.85 -6.97
N ASN A 150 -3.56 13.23 -5.68
CA ASN A 150 -2.44 13.05 -4.75
C ASN A 150 -2.44 11.68 -4.04
N LEU A 151 -3.39 10.79 -4.37
CA LEU A 151 -3.47 9.43 -3.83
C LEU A 151 -2.60 8.47 -4.64
N ILE A 152 -1.86 7.62 -3.93
CA ILE A 152 -1.17 6.44 -4.45
C ILE A 152 -1.75 5.21 -3.74
N ILE A 153 -2.08 4.17 -4.49
CA ILE A 153 -2.48 2.87 -3.94
C ILE A 153 -1.44 1.85 -4.35
N SER A 154 -0.80 1.16 -3.38
CA SER A 154 0.16 0.09 -3.64
C SER A 154 -0.41 -1.29 -3.36
N ARG A 155 0.03 -2.29 -4.13
CA ARG A 155 -0.28 -3.71 -3.94
C ARG A 155 0.97 -4.57 -4.09
N SER A 156 0.92 -5.81 -3.60
CA SER A 156 2.06 -6.71 -3.57
C SER A 156 1.67 -8.11 -4.04
N PHE A 157 2.48 -8.72 -4.87
CA PHE A 157 2.37 -10.14 -5.20
C PHE A 157 2.99 -11.07 -4.14
N SER A 158 3.57 -10.51 -3.09
CA SER A 158 4.30 -11.28 -2.06
C SER A 158 3.40 -12.03 -1.07
N LYS A 159 2.10 -11.76 -1.04
CA LYS A 159 1.16 -12.28 -0.03
C LYS A 159 0.23 -13.33 -0.61
N ALA A 160 -1.02 -13.01 -0.88
CA ALA A 160 -2.00 -13.96 -1.39
C ALA A 160 -1.58 -14.63 -2.71
N HIS A 161 -0.89 -13.91 -3.58
CA HIS A 161 -0.36 -14.45 -4.84
C HIS A 161 0.85 -15.40 -4.68
N GLY A 162 1.42 -15.59 -3.50
CA GLY A 162 2.50 -16.54 -3.25
C GLY A 162 3.88 -16.20 -3.84
N LEU A 163 4.06 -15.02 -4.43
CA LEU A 163 5.27 -14.65 -5.17
C LEU A 163 6.30 -13.85 -4.33
N ALA A 164 6.39 -14.11 -3.03
CA ALA A 164 7.27 -13.35 -2.13
C ALA A 164 8.75 -13.37 -2.56
N ALA A 165 9.25 -14.51 -3.03
CA ALA A 165 10.64 -14.68 -3.47
C ALA A 165 10.95 -13.98 -4.79
N PHE A 166 9.95 -13.76 -5.64
CA PHE A 166 10.11 -13.08 -6.94
C PHE A 166 10.26 -11.57 -6.81
N ARG A 167 9.83 -10.99 -5.69
CA ARG A 167 9.95 -9.55 -5.41
C ARG A 167 9.17 -8.70 -6.42
N LEU A 168 7.85 -8.86 -6.47
CA LEU A 168 6.99 -8.09 -7.35
C LEU A 168 5.94 -7.31 -6.56
N GLY A 169 5.73 -6.06 -6.92
CA GLY A 169 4.69 -5.18 -6.43
C GLY A 169 4.47 -4.03 -7.40
N PHE A 170 3.41 -3.28 -7.19
CA PHE A 170 3.09 -2.13 -8.02
C PHE A 170 2.32 -1.07 -7.25
N SER A 171 2.24 0.11 -7.83
CA SER A 171 1.31 1.14 -7.43
C SER A 171 0.52 1.68 -8.61
N VAL A 172 -0.67 2.19 -8.29
CA VAL A 172 -1.49 2.99 -9.19
C VAL A 172 -1.60 4.39 -8.59
N SER A 173 -1.46 5.42 -9.43
CA SER A 173 -1.57 6.83 -9.06
C SER A 173 -2.01 7.64 -10.27
N SER A 174 -2.15 8.97 -10.13
CA SER A 174 -2.31 9.85 -11.29
C SER A 174 -1.14 9.68 -12.27
N GLU A 175 -1.36 9.93 -13.56
CA GLU A 175 -0.32 9.82 -14.59
C GLU A 175 0.92 10.69 -14.26
N GLU A 176 0.70 11.85 -13.66
CA GLU A 176 1.77 12.75 -13.22
C GLU A 176 2.63 12.12 -12.13
N ILE A 177 2.01 11.59 -11.07
CA ILE A 177 2.74 10.92 -9.97
C ILE A 177 3.46 9.66 -10.50
N ALA A 178 2.79 8.86 -11.32
CA ALA A 178 3.40 7.67 -11.91
C ALA A 178 4.63 8.02 -12.76
N ASP A 179 4.59 9.13 -13.53
CA ASP A 179 5.75 9.61 -14.27
C ASP A 179 6.92 9.98 -13.33
N TYR A 180 6.65 10.70 -12.23
CA TYR A 180 7.69 11.02 -11.24
C TYR A 180 8.30 9.75 -10.62
N LEU A 181 7.48 8.78 -10.19
CA LEU A 181 7.96 7.51 -9.64
C LEU A 181 8.79 6.72 -10.65
N ASN A 182 8.37 6.69 -11.92
CA ASN A 182 9.09 5.99 -12.98
C ASN A 182 10.45 6.64 -13.33
N ARG A 183 10.62 7.95 -13.12
CA ARG A 183 11.91 8.65 -13.31
C ARG A 183 12.96 8.30 -12.25
N VAL A 184 12.54 8.04 -11.00
CA VAL A 184 13.48 7.66 -9.91
C VAL A 184 13.69 6.16 -9.79
N ARG A 185 12.88 5.38 -10.48
CA ARG A 185 12.96 3.92 -10.52
C ARG A 185 14.29 3.48 -11.16
N GLN A 186 14.96 2.52 -10.50
CA GLN A 186 16.17 1.93 -11.05
C GLN A 186 15.87 1.21 -12.37
N PRO A 187 16.71 1.34 -13.40
CA PRO A 187 16.59 0.51 -14.59
C PRO A 187 16.60 -0.98 -14.21
N PHE A 188 15.70 -1.78 -14.81
CA PHE A 188 15.60 -3.22 -14.57
C PHE A 188 15.31 -3.62 -13.11
N ASN A 189 14.66 -2.76 -12.32
CA ASN A 189 14.33 -3.02 -10.92
C ASN A 189 13.48 -4.29 -10.71
N ALA A 190 12.56 -4.61 -11.61
CA ALA A 190 11.82 -5.86 -11.60
C ALA A 190 12.46 -6.87 -12.55
N ASN A 191 12.77 -8.08 -12.04
CA ASN A 191 13.40 -9.11 -12.85
C ASN A 191 12.38 -9.78 -13.80
N SER A 192 12.88 -10.35 -14.92
CA SER A 192 12.02 -10.91 -15.97
C SER A 192 11.18 -12.11 -15.51
N LEU A 193 11.67 -12.93 -14.57
CA LEU A 193 10.93 -14.06 -14.02
C LEU A 193 9.76 -13.57 -13.16
N ALA A 194 9.98 -12.51 -12.35
CA ALA A 194 8.93 -11.89 -11.55
C ALA A 194 7.82 -11.32 -12.46
N LEU A 195 8.20 -10.64 -13.55
CA LEU A 195 7.24 -10.09 -14.50
C LEU A 195 6.41 -11.17 -15.18
N ALA A 196 7.05 -12.27 -15.63
CA ALA A 196 6.36 -13.40 -16.24
C ALA A 196 5.42 -14.10 -15.24
N ALA A 197 5.90 -14.36 -14.01
CA ALA A 197 5.07 -14.97 -12.97
C ALA A 197 3.89 -14.05 -12.54
N GLY A 198 4.10 -12.73 -12.52
CA GLY A 198 3.06 -11.78 -12.15
C GLY A 198 1.93 -11.68 -13.17
N ILE A 199 2.24 -11.83 -14.47
CA ILE A 199 1.22 -11.87 -15.54
C ILE A 199 0.25 -13.05 -15.33
N GLU A 200 0.79 -14.22 -15.03
CA GLU A 200 -0.03 -15.42 -14.76
C GLU A 200 -0.78 -15.33 -13.42
N ALA A 201 -0.11 -14.82 -12.39
CA ALA A 201 -0.64 -14.80 -11.02
C ALA A 201 -1.76 -13.75 -10.82
N ILE A 202 -1.83 -12.71 -11.64
CA ILE A 202 -2.83 -11.64 -11.44
C ILE A 202 -4.26 -12.11 -11.70
N ASP A 203 -4.42 -13.11 -12.56
CA ASP A 203 -5.70 -13.71 -12.94
C ASP A 203 -5.95 -15.08 -12.31
N ASP A 204 -5.01 -15.58 -11.47
CA ASP A 204 -5.15 -16.85 -10.77
C ASP A 204 -6.08 -16.73 -9.54
N GLU A 205 -7.37 -16.59 -9.80
CA GLU A 205 -8.41 -16.46 -8.77
C GLU A 205 -8.52 -17.73 -7.90
N GLU A 206 -8.22 -18.91 -8.45
CA GLU A 206 -8.25 -20.17 -7.72
C GLU A 206 -7.18 -20.18 -6.63
N HIS A 207 -5.93 -19.84 -6.97
CA HIS A 207 -4.83 -19.75 -6.00
C HIS A 207 -5.10 -18.67 -4.94
N ILE A 208 -5.59 -17.49 -5.34
CA ILE A 208 -5.91 -16.40 -4.41
C ILE A 208 -6.99 -16.86 -3.43
N SER A 209 -8.08 -17.45 -3.93
CA SER A 209 -9.19 -17.94 -3.10
C SER A 209 -8.72 -19.01 -2.12
N ALA A 210 -7.90 -19.97 -2.57
CA ALA A 210 -7.31 -20.99 -1.70
C ALA A 210 -6.41 -20.38 -0.61
N SER A 211 -5.58 -19.39 -0.96
CA SER A 211 -4.70 -18.68 -0.02
C SER A 211 -5.50 -17.93 1.04
N VAL A 212 -6.59 -17.26 0.65
CA VAL A 212 -7.49 -16.53 1.57
C VAL A 212 -8.18 -17.51 2.52
N GLU A 213 -8.68 -18.63 2.01
CA GLU A 213 -9.36 -19.65 2.83
C GLU A 213 -8.42 -20.25 3.87
N ILE A 214 -7.21 -20.68 3.47
CA ILE A 214 -6.18 -21.22 4.39
C ILE A 214 -5.84 -20.19 5.48
N ASN A 215 -5.72 -18.92 5.12
CA ASN A 215 -5.46 -17.85 6.09
C ASN A 215 -6.63 -17.67 7.05
N ARG A 216 -7.87 -17.71 6.57
CA ARG A 216 -9.08 -17.59 7.39
C ARG A 216 -9.18 -18.72 8.41
N GLU A 217 -9.00 -19.96 7.97
CA GLU A 217 -9.00 -21.14 8.85
C GLU A 217 -7.86 -21.08 9.89
N GLY A 218 -6.65 -20.73 9.45
CA GLY A 218 -5.49 -20.59 10.31
C GLY A 218 -5.69 -19.51 11.39
N LEU A 219 -6.23 -18.37 11.01
CA LEU A 219 -6.55 -17.28 11.92
C LEU A 219 -7.61 -17.70 12.96
N GLN A 220 -8.67 -18.39 12.53
CA GLN A 220 -9.70 -18.89 13.43
C GLN A 220 -9.13 -19.91 14.44
N ASN A 221 -8.27 -20.82 13.99
CA ASN A 221 -7.62 -21.78 14.85
C ASN A 221 -6.71 -21.10 15.89
N ILE A 222 -5.91 -20.11 15.48
CA ILE A 222 -5.05 -19.33 16.39
C ILE A 222 -5.89 -18.58 17.41
N LYS A 223 -6.95 -17.89 17.00
CA LYS A 223 -7.86 -17.16 17.90
C LYS A 223 -8.49 -18.08 18.94
N THR A 224 -8.91 -19.28 18.53
CA THR A 224 -9.48 -20.29 19.43
C THR A 224 -8.45 -20.71 20.47
N LYS A 225 -7.22 -21.04 20.02
CA LYS A 225 -6.14 -21.43 20.92
C LYS A 225 -5.72 -20.34 21.91
N PHE A 226 -5.66 -19.09 21.45
CA PHE A 226 -5.34 -17.96 22.34
C PHE A 226 -6.40 -17.78 23.41
N ARG A 227 -7.69 -17.90 23.08
CA ARG A 227 -8.78 -17.87 24.09
C ARG A 227 -8.66 -19.02 25.09
N GLU A 228 -8.40 -20.25 24.63
CA GLU A 228 -8.20 -21.40 25.51
C GLU A 228 -7.02 -21.20 26.49
N LEU A 229 -5.97 -20.51 26.05
CA LEU A 229 -4.79 -20.21 26.86
C LEU A 229 -4.89 -18.94 27.68
N GLY A 230 -5.98 -18.17 27.57
CA GLY A 230 -6.20 -16.93 28.30
C GLY A 230 -5.36 -15.75 27.79
N PHE A 231 -4.90 -15.78 26.54
CA PHE A 231 -4.22 -14.64 25.91
C PHE A 231 -5.21 -13.64 25.30
N ASP A 232 -4.93 -12.37 25.53
CA ASP A 232 -5.60 -11.27 24.81
C ASP A 232 -4.97 -11.09 23.42
N PHE A 233 -5.79 -10.78 22.42
CA PHE A 233 -5.35 -10.48 21.06
C PHE A 233 -6.28 -9.46 20.40
N ILE A 234 -5.79 -8.81 19.38
CA ILE A 234 -6.51 -7.84 18.53
C ILE A 234 -6.88 -8.45 17.19
#